data_190f72be73ac54914ed4d5c66f19ae2c
#
_entry.id   190f72be73ac54914ed4d5c66f19ae2c
#
_cell.length_a   1.000
_cell.length_b   1.000
_cell.length_c   1.000
_cell.angle_alpha   90.00
_cell.angle_beta   90.00
_cell.angle_gamma   90.00
#
_symmetry.space_group_name_H-M   'P 1'
#
loop_
_entity.id
_entity.type
_entity.pdbx_description
1 polymer ?
#
loop_
_entity_poly.entity_id
_entity_poly.type
_entity_poly.pdbx_seq_one_letter_code
_entity_poly.pdbx_strand_id
1 'polypeptide(L)'
;MEIAVFATEEQWLELMNNEPARLNRATKISDVTDNTDAVLILQEDLDFNFSGFSKPMFLNSVLTSLEEMKAPANLVRINGWPGFIDRKVWEVSGSLSQGATDVLTALGKTSKVVGDEVGFVSASVIAMIINEAFFSLEDGISTRPDIDTAMKLGTNYPFGPFEWCAKIGANNIYKLLNKLSTRDKRYLPSHLLAKEAVI
;
A
#
# COMPACT_ATOMS: atom_id res chain seq x y z
N MET A 1 -0.38 5.59 -24.05
CA MET A 1 -0.71 6.05 -22.68
C MET A 1 0.60 6.36 -21.98
N GLU A 2 0.74 7.55 -21.43
CA GLU A 2 1.90 8.00 -20.68
C GLU A 2 1.50 8.18 -19.21
N ILE A 3 2.15 7.44 -18.29
CA ILE A 3 1.82 7.44 -16.87
C ILE A 3 3.00 7.99 -16.09
N ALA A 4 2.80 9.09 -15.37
CA ALA A 4 3.80 9.64 -14.46
C ALA A 4 3.73 8.88 -13.12
N VAL A 5 4.87 8.40 -12.62
CA VAL A 5 4.95 7.57 -11.42
C VAL A 5 5.87 8.18 -10.39
N PHE A 6 5.33 8.48 -9.23
CA PHE A 6 6.07 8.88 -8.03
C PHE A 6 6.25 7.66 -7.13
N ALA A 7 7.47 7.17 -7.01
CA ALA A 7 7.78 5.94 -6.30
C ALA A 7 9.18 5.99 -5.67
N THR A 8 9.35 5.31 -4.55
CA THR A 8 10.68 4.96 -4.05
C THR A 8 11.39 4.01 -5.02
N GLU A 9 12.68 3.77 -4.83
CA GLU A 9 13.41 2.83 -5.67
C GLU A 9 12.81 1.41 -5.58
N GLU A 10 12.52 0.95 -4.38
CA GLU A 10 11.92 -0.36 -4.14
C GLU A 10 10.55 -0.50 -4.82
N GLN A 11 9.67 0.50 -4.64
CA GLN A 11 8.35 0.52 -5.27
C GLN A 11 8.43 0.56 -6.79
N TRP A 12 9.39 1.30 -7.33
CA TRP A 12 9.63 1.37 -8.77
C TRP A 12 10.06 0.01 -9.34
N LEU A 13 11.04 -0.64 -8.71
CA LEU A 13 11.51 -1.96 -9.12
C LEU A 13 10.39 -3.00 -9.06
N GLU A 14 9.59 -2.99 -8.00
CA GLU A 14 8.45 -3.89 -7.84
C GLU A 14 7.38 -3.65 -8.93
N LEU A 15 7.10 -2.40 -9.28
CA LEU A 15 6.17 -2.05 -10.35
C LEU A 15 6.66 -2.54 -11.72
N MET A 16 7.97 -2.42 -11.98
CA MET A 16 8.60 -2.81 -13.25
C MET A 16 8.71 -4.32 -13.46
N ASN A 17 8.57 -5.15 -12.43
CA ASN A 17 8.58 -6.61 -12.55
C ASN A 17 7.54 -7.17 -13.54
N ASN A 18 6.48 -6.43 -13.83
CA ASN A 18 5.41 -6.84 -14.74
C ASN A 18 5.51 -6.22 -16.14
N GLU A 19 6.63 -5.59 -16.48
CA GLU A 19 6.87 -4.93 -17.78
C GLU A 19 5.68 -4.07 -18.24
N PRO A 20 5.21 -3.13 -17.43
CA PRO A 20 4.06 -2.32 -17.79
C PRO A 20 4.39 -1.41 -18.99
N ALA A 21 3.33 -0.84 -19.59
CA ALA A 21 3.44 0.17 -20.65
C ALA A 21 4.35 1.35 -20.24
N ARG A 22 4.58 2.29 -21.14
CA ARG A 22 5.46 3.46 -20.95
C ARG A 22 5.17 4.17 -19.63
N LEU A 23 6.04 3.95 -18.64
CA LEU A 23 6.02 4.65 -17.35
C LEU A 23 7.14 5.69 -17.35
N ASN A 24 6.81 6.88 -16.89
CA ASN A 24 7.78 7.95 -16.67
C ASN A 24 7.96 8.14 -15.17
N ARG A 25 9.16 7.87 -14.67
CA ARG A 25 9.47 8.15 -13.27
C ARG A 25 9.50 9.64 -13.05
N ALA A 26 8.61 10.13 -12.20
CA ALA A 26 8.52 11.53 -11.79
C ALA A 26 9.12 11.72 -10.40
N THR A 27 9.79 12.85 -10.21
CA THR A 27 10.40 13.23 -8.91
C THR A 27 9.81 14.53 -8.37
N LYS A 28 9.17 15.31 -9.22
CA LYS A 28 8.53 16.58 -8.86
C LYS A 28 7.25 16.79 -9.70
N ILE A 29 6.36 17.62 -9.21
CA ILE A 29 5.06 17.88 -9.86
C ILE A 29 5.22 18.40 -11.30
N SER A 30 6.27 19.19 -11.59
CA SER A 30 6.54 19.69 -12.93
C SER A 30 6.91 18.60 -13.96
N ASP A 31 7.15 17.37 -13.53
CA ASP A 31 7.37 16.23 -14.42
C ASP A 31 6.04 15.69 -14.99
N VAL A 32 4.91 16.10 -14.40
CA VAL A 32 3.57 15.83 -14.94
C VAL A 32 3.23 16.90 -15.97
N THR A 33 3.16 16.49 -17.23
CA THR A 33 2.95 17.39 -18.37
C THR A 33 1.53 17.24 -18.94
N ASP A 34 1.15 18.08 -19.89
CA ASP A 34 -0.13 17.98 -20.60
C ASP A 34 -0.30 16.64 -21.33
N ASN A 35 0.82 16.00 -21.71
CA ASN A 35 0.83 14.69 -22.36
C ASN A 35 0.65 13.53 -21.39
N THR A 36 0.75 13.76 -20.07
CA THR A 36 0.54 12.72 -19.06
C THR A 36 -0.93 12.30 -19.05
N ASP A 37 -1.21 11.02 -19.26
CA ASP A 37 -2.56 10.46 -19.28
C ASP A 37 -3.07 10.07 -17.91
N ALA A 38 -2.18 9.74 -16.99
CA ALA A 38 -2.50 9.39 -15.60
C ALA A 38 -1.30 9.62 -14.67
N VAL A 39 -1.60 9.74 -13.38
CA VAL A 39 -0.57 9.83 -12.33
C VAL A 39 -0.74 8.67 -11.35
N LEU A 40 0.38 8.01 -11.04
CA LEU A 40 0.48 6.97 -10.02
C LEU A 40 1.41 7.44 -8.91
N ILE A 41 0.87 7.63 -7.72
CA ILE A 41 1.58 8.11 -6.54
C ILE A 41 1.70 6.95 -5.55
N LEU A 42 2.85 6.31 -5.53
CA LEU A 42 3.16 5.21 -4.61
C LEU A 42 3.85 5.72 -3.34
N GLN A 43 4.60 6.81 -3.43
CA GLN A 43 5.32 7.43 -2.35
C GLN A 43 4.36 8.15 -1.39
N GLU A 44 4.39 7.79 -0.10
CA GLU A 44 3.42 8.29 0.90
C GLU A 44 3.65 9.73 1.34
N ASP A 45 4.91 10.19 1.33
CA ASP A 45 5.30 11.52 1.85
C ASP A 45 5.24 12.64 0.79
N LEU A 46 4.64 12.36 -0.35
CA LEU A 46 4.53 13.34 -1.43
C LEU A 46 3.37 14.30 -1.16
N ASP A 47 3.68 15.56 -0.89
CA ASP A 47 2.67 16.63 -0.85
C ASP A 47 2.24 16.97 -2.30
N PHE A 48 1.19 16.31 -2.76
CA PHE A 48 0.64 16.49 -4.10
C PHE A 48 -0.63 17.34 -4.07
N ASN A 49 -0.59 18.48 -4.74
CA ASN A 49 -1.78 19.28 -4.94
C ASN A 49 -2.60 18.75 -6.11
N PHE A 50 -3.73 18.10 -5.81
CA PHE A 50 -4.64 17.52 -6.79
C PHE A 50 -5.48 18.53 -7.57
N SER A 51 -5.46 19.81 -7.19
CA SER A 51 -6.28 20.84 -7.85
C SER A 51 -5.84 21.05 -9.30
N GLY A 52 -6.81 20.98 -10.21
CA GLY A 52 -6.58 21.22 -11.64
C GLY A 52 -6.19 20.00 -12.49
N PHE A 53 -5.88 18.85 -11.87
CA PHE A 53 -5.62 17.63 -12.63
C PHE A 53 -6.91 16.83 -12.81
N SER A 54 -7.38 16.68 -14.07
CA SER A 54 -8.68 16.07 -14.40
C SER A 54 -8.59 14.62 -14.87
N LYS A 55 -7.36 14.11 -15.14
CA LYS A 55 -7.12 12.75 -15.61
C LYS A 55 -7.04 11.78 -14.41
N PRO A 56 -7.10 10.44 -14.62
CA PRO A 56 -7.05 9.46 -13.54
C PRO A 56 -5.79 9.60 -12.66
N MET A 57 -6.00 9.55 -11.36
CA MET A 57 -4.93 9.52 -10.37
C MET A 57 -5.07 8.27 -9.49
N PHE A 58 -3.96 7.61 -9.21
CA PHE A 58 -3.89 6.50 -8.27
C PHE A 58 -2.98 6.88 -7.12
N LEU A 59 -3.49 6.77 -5.92
CA LEU A 59 -2.75 7.14 -4.71
C LEU A 59 -2.60 5.95 -3.77
N ASN A 60 -1.36 5.63 -3.43
CA ASN A 60 -1.08 4.78 -2.27
C ASN A 60 -1.48 5.52 -1.00
N SER A 61 -2.59 5.13 -0.42
CA SER A 61 -3.06 5.69 0.84
C SER A 61 -3.76 4.62 1.66
N VAL A 62 -2.96 3.84 2.38
CA VAL A 62 -3.48 2.77 3.24
C VAL A 62 -4.06 3.35 4.52
N LEU A 63 -3.45 4.40 5.05
CA LEU A 63 -3.79 4.97 6.35
C LEU A 63 -4.90 6.02 6.33
N THR A 64 -5.26 6.55 5.14
CA THR A 64 -6.23 7.65 5.04
C THR A 64 -7.26 7.35 3.97
N SER A 65 -8.55 7.50 4.27
CA SER A 65 -9.65 7.28 3.33
C SER A 65 -9.82 8.46 2.35
N LEU A 66 -10.52 8.24 1.24
CA LEU A 66 -10.88 9.31 0.29
C LEU A 66 -11.75 10.38 0.96
N GLU A 67 -12.65 9.96 1.84
CA GLU A 67 -13.51 10.85 2.61
C GLU A 67 -12.68 11.75 3.53
N GLU A 68 -11.76 11.18 4.31
CA GLU A 68 -10.86 11.94 5.19
C GLU A 68 -10.00 12.95 4.43
N MET A 69 -9.52 12.59 3.23
CA MET A 69 -8.73 13.45 2.36
C MET A 69 -9.57 14.50 1.62
N LYS A 70 -10.90 14.37 1.60
CA LYS A 70 -11.78 15.13 0.68
C LYS A 70 -11.32 15.03 -0.76
N ALA A 71 -10.99 13.81 -1.18
CA ALA A 71 -10.36 13.52 -2.45
C ALA A 71 -11.23 13.91 -3.65
N PRO A 72 -10.64 14.34 -4.77
CA PRO A 72 -11.38 14.60 -5.99
C PRO A 72 -11.91 13.29 -6.61
N ALA A 73 -12.98 13.39 -7.41
CA ALA A 73 -13.67 12.22 -7.96
C ALA A 73 -12.83 11.35 -8.92
N ASN A 74 -11.75 11.90 -9.48
CA ASN A 74 -10.81 11.19 -10.37
C ASN A 74 -9.64 10.53 -9.62
N LEU A 75 -9.64 10.58 -8.29
CA LEU A 75 -8.66 9.89 -7.46
C LEU A 75 -9.15 8.48 -7.10
N VAL A 76 -8.33 7.50 -7.38
CA VAL A 76 -8.49 6.10 -6.98
C VAL A 76 -7.44 5.79 -5.93
N ARG A 77 -7.88 5.35 -4.77
CA ARG A 77 -6.99 4.91 -3.70
C ARG A 77 -6.60 3.46 -3.90
N ILE A 78 -5.32 3.13 -3.66
CA ILE A 78 -4.76 1.79 -3.79
C ILE A 78 -3.94 1.41 -2.56
N ASN A 79 -3.74 0.11 -2.35
CA ASN A 79 -2.70 -0.40 -1.46
C ASN A 79 -1.39 -0.54 -2.25
N GLY A 80 -0.55 0.49 -2.19
CA GLY A 80 0.77 0.54 -2.83
C GLY A 80 1.93 0.32 -1.86
N TRP A 81 1.71 -0.34 -0.73
CA TRP A 81 2.81 -0.74 0.15
C TRP A 81 3.72 -1.75 -0.54
N PRO A 82 5.03 -1.76 -0.26
CA PRO A 82 5.95 -2.77 -0.78
C PRO A 82 5.46 -4.19 -0.50
N GLY A 83 5.54 -5.08 -1.50
CA GLY A 83 5.00 -6.43 -1.47
C GLY A 83 3.54 -6.55 -1.97
N PHE A 84 2.87 -5.43 -2.28
CA PHE A 84 1.53 -5.42 -2.85
C PHE A 84 1.48 -4.90 -4.29
N ILE A 85 2.53 -4.20 -4.73
CA ILE A 85 2.57 -3.48 -6.02
C ILE A 85 2.67 -4.45 -7.20
N ASP A 86 3.45 -5.53 -7.10
CA ASP A 86 3.62 -6.51 -8.17
C ASP A 86 2.43 -7.45 -8.36
N ARG A 87 1.49 -7.48 -7.42
CA ARG A 87 0.28 -8.33 -7.51
C ARG A 87 -0.53 -8.00 -8.74
N LYS A 88 -1.08 -9.04 -9.39
CA LYS A 88 -1.98 -8.88 -10.54
C LYS A 88 -3.29 -8.16 -10.19
N VAL A 89 -3.80 -8.40 -8.99
CA VAL A 89 -5.07 -7.83 -8.51
C VAL A 89 -4.76 -6.77 -7.47
N TRP A 90 -5.14 -5.53 -7.78
CA TRP A 90 -5.05 -4.43 -6.82
C TRP A 90 -6.37 -4.20 -6.13
N GLU A 91 -6.34 -4.04 -4.81
CA GLU A 91 -7.46 -3.47 -4.06
C GLU A 91 -7.53 -1.99 -4.35
N VAL A 92 -8.69 -1.53 -4.78
CA VAL A 92 -8.93 -0.12 -5.13
C VAL A 92 -10.17 0.40 -4.42
N SER A 93 -10.14 1.66 -4.03
CA SER A 93 -11.29 2.37 -3.50
C SER A 93 -11.48 3.69 -4.25
N GLY A 94 -12.72 4.07 -4.48
CA GLY A 94 -13.09 5.22 -5.29
C GLY A 94 -13.83 4.84 -6.58
N SER A 95 -14.09 5.84 -7.42
CA SER A 95 -14.81 5.66 -8.68
C SER A 95 -13.87 5.25 -9.80
N LEU A 96 -14.07 4.06 -10.37
CA LEU A 96 -13.34 3.60 -11.55
C LEU A 96 -14.02 4.11 -12.81
N SER A 97 -13.53 5.23 -13.34
CA SER A 97 -13.89 5.67 -14.69
C SER A 97 -13.32 4.72 -15.74
N GLN A 98 -13.78 4.82 -16.99
CA GLN A 98 -13.18 4.06 -18.10
C GLN A 98 -11.68 4.37 -18.22
N GLY A 99 -11.28 5.64 -18.12
CA GLY A 99 -9.86 6.02 -18.16
C GLY A 99 -9.03 5.39 -17.02
N ALA A 100 -9.58 5.29 -15.80
CA ALA A 100 -8.91 4.60 -14.70
C ALA A 100 -8.77 3.08 -14.98
N THR A 101 -9.78 2.45 -15.57
CA THR A 101 -9.73 1.04 -15.98
C THR A 101 -8.69 0.81 -17.08
N ASP A 102 -8.59 1.71 -18.03
CA ASP A 102 -7.60 1.65 -19.10
C ASP A 102 -6.16 1.77 -18.55
N VAL A 103 -5.96 2.62 -17.54
CA VAL A 103 -4.68 2.74 -16.83
C VAL A 103 -4.30 1.43 -16.14
N LEU A 104 -5.22 0.82 -15.38
CA LEU A 104 -4.97 -0.46 -14.73
C LEU A 104 -4.62 -1.55 -15.75
N THR A 105 -5.32 -1.59 -16.87
CA THR A 105 -5.03 -2.51 -17.97
C THR A 105 -3.64 -2.28 -18.55
N ALA A 106 -3.24 -1.02 -18.76
CA ALA A 106 -1.91 -0.66 -19.25
C ALA A 106 -0.79 -1.03 -18.26
N LEU A 107 -1.11 -1.02 -16.94
CA LEU A 107 -0.21 -1.51 -15.88
C LEU A 107 -0.19 -3.03 -15.75
N GLY A 108 -0.96 -3.78 -16.56
CA GLY A 108 -1.11 -5.23 -16.43
C GLY A 108 -1.86 -5.65 -15.17
N LYS A 109 -2.66 -4.75 -14.60
CA LYS A 109 -3.40 -4.97 -13.34
C LYS A 109 -4.90 -5.17 -13.61
N THR A 110 -5.51 -5.97 -12.74
CA THR A 110 -6.95 -6.00 -12.55
C THR A 110 -7.28 -5.41 -11.20
N SER A 111 -8.52 -4.97 -11.01
CA SER A 111 -8.94 -4.33 -9.77
C SER A 111 -9.99 -5.14 -9.03
N LYS A 112 -9.92 -5.09 -7.70
CA LYS A 112 -10.99 -5.45 -6.80
C LYS A 112 -11.44 -4.19 -6.07
N VAL A 113 -12.63 -3.71 -6.41
CA VAL A 113 -13.21 -2.56 -5.69
C VAL A 113 -13.60 -2.98 -4.28
N VAL A 114 -13.16 -2.21 -3.31
CA VAL A 114 -13.46 -2.38 -1.89
C VAL A 114 -14.02 -1.08 -1.30
N GLY A 115 -14.61 -1.15 -0.12
CA GLY A 115 -15.07 0.04 0.61
C GLY A 115 -13.94 1.02 0.91
N ASP A 116 -14.29 2.29 1.15
CA ASP A 116 -13.31 3.33 1.47
C ASP A 116 -12.89 3.28 2.95
N GLU A 117 -12.52 2.07 3.39
CA GLU A 117 -12.05 1.83 4.76
C GLU A 117 -10.53 1.96 4.87
N VAL A 118 -10.06 2.49 6.00
CA VAL A 118 -8.64 2.52 6.35
C VAL A 118 -8.11 1.08 6.39
N GLY A 119 -6.93 0.87 5.80
CA GLY A 119 -6.20 -0.40 5.85
C GLY A 119 -6.51 -1.35 4.71
N PHE A 120 -7.49 -1.08 3.85
CA PHE A 120 -7.92 -2.08 2.87
C PHE A 120 -8.16 -3.45 3.53
N VAL A 121 -8.45 -4.49 2.76
CA VAL A 121 -8.59 -5.85 3.32
C VAL A 121 -7.21 -6.46 3.54
N SER A 122 -6.35 -6.42 2.53
CA SER A 122 -5.07 -7.13 2.58
C SER A 122 -4.08 -6.51 3.56
N ALA A 123 -3.97 -5.17 3.61
CA ALA A 123 -3.06 -4.52 4.56
C ALA A 123 -3.51 -4.73 6.01
N SER A 124 -4.83 -4.68 6.28
CA SER A 124 -5.37 -4.96 7.63
C SER A 124 -5.08 -6.39 8.08
N VAL A 125 -5.26 -7.39 7.19
CA VAL A 125 -4.96 -8.79 7.51
C VAL A 125 -3.47 -8.99 7.77
N ILE A 126 -2.59 -8.46 6.92
CA ILE A 126 -1.14 -8.60 7.10
C ILE A 126 -0.68 -7.88 8.37
N ALA A 127 -1.21 -6.68 8.67
CA ALA A 127 -0.90 -5.98 9.91
C ALA A 127 -1.27 -6.80 11.16
N MET A 128 -2.40 -7.50 11.15
CA MET A 128 -2.79 -8.39 12.24
C MET A 128 -1.87 -9.62 12.36
N ILE A 129 -1.46 -10.21 11.24
CA ILE A 129 -0.51 -11.34 11.25
C ILE A 129 0.84 -10.90 11.83
N ILE A 130 1.32 -9.72 11.43
CA ILE A 130 2.54 -9.14 11.97
C ILE A 130 2.39 -8.89 13.48
N ASN A 131 1.28 -8.29 13.90
CA ASN A 131 1.02 -8.00 15.31
C ASN A 131 1.02 -9.28 16.17
N GLU A 132 0.38 -10.34 15.70
CA GLU A 132 0.36 -11.64 16.39
C GLU A 132 1.75 -12.28 16.48
N ALA A 133 2.59 -12.11 15.45
CA ALA A 133 3.98 -12.54 15.49
C ALA A 133 4.79 -11.76 16.54
N PHE A 134 4.53 -10.48 16.71
CA PHE A 134 5.16 -9.69 17.78
C PHE A 134 4.68 -10.10 19.17
N PHE A 135 3.39 -10.43 19.37
CA PHE A 135 2.91 -11.01 20.63
C PHE A 135 3.59 -12.35 20.92
N SER A 136 3.68 -13.23 19.93
CA SER A 136 4.38 -14.52 20.08
C SER A 136 5.85 -14.34 20.49
N LEU A 137 6.50 -13.29 19.99
CA LEU A 137 7.88 -12.95 20.36
C LEU A 137 7.95 -12.38 21.79
N GLU A 138 7.00 -11.54 22.22
CA GLU A 138 6.89 -11.02 23.60
C GLU A 138 6.69 -12.15 24.62
N ASP A 139 5.88 -13.12 24.27
CA ASP A 139 5.56 -14.28 25.12
C ASP A 139 6.72 -15.32 25.11
N GLY A 140 7.79 -15.08 24.35
CA GLY A 140 8.94 -15.97 24.28
C GLY A 140 8.64 -17.34 23.64
N ILE A 141 7.59 -17.42 22.80
CA ILE A 141 7.16 -18.68 22.17
C ILE A 141 8.17 -19.15 21.15
N SER A 142 8.76 -18.21 20.37
CA SER A 142 9.72 -18.57 19.32
C SER A 142 10.61 -17.37 18.93
N THR A 143 11.53 -17.59 17.98
CA THR A 143 12.39 -16.52 17.42
C THR A 143 11.81 -15.96 16.13
N ARG A 144 12.22 -14.74 15.73
CA ARG A 144 11.79 -14.12 14.45
C ARG A 144 12.04 -15.05 13.24
N PRO A 145 13.24 -15.63 13.05
CA PRO A 145 13.48 -16.50 11.91
C PRO A 145 12.61 -17.76 11.90
N ASP A 146 12.34 -18.34 13.07
CA ASP A 146 11.52 -19.53 13.17
C ASP A 146 10.05 -19.23 12.87
N ILE A 147 9.52 -18.09 13.37
CA ILE A 147 8.16 -17.63 13.07
C ILE A 147 8.01 -17.37 11.57
N ASP A 148 8.95 -16.65 10.94
CA ASP A 148 8.93 -16.39 9.51
C ASP A 148 8.97 -17.70 8.70
N THR A 149 9.82 -18.63 9.08
CA THR A 149 9.94 -19.93 8.44
C THR A 149 8.65 -20.73 8.55
N ALA A 150 8.08 -20.82 9.76
CA ALA A 150 6.85 -21.53 10.03
C ALA A 150 5.69 -20.98 9.21
N MET A 151 5.56 -19.65 9.13
CA MET A 151 4.49 -19.01 8.38
C MET A 151 4.66 -19.19 6.87
N LYS A 152 5.87 -19.08 6.33
CA LYS A 152 6.11 -19.34 4.90
C LYS A 152 5.81 -20.78 4.52
N LEU A 153 6.30 -21.73 5.29
CA LEU A 153 6.12 -23.16 4.99
C LEU A 153 4.72 -23.67 5.33
N GLY A 154 4.10 -23.14 6.39
CA GLY A 154 2.80 -23.60 6.86
C GLY A 154 1.61 -23.01 6.11
N THR A 155 1.74 -21.77 5.60
CA THR A 155 0.63 -21.04 4.97
C THR A 155 0.91 -20.64 3.52
N ASN A 156 2.07 -20.97 2.99
CA ASN A 156 2.52 -20.59 1.64
C ASN A 156 2.48 -19.07 1.38
N TYR A 157 2.70 -18.26 2.41
CA TYR A 157 2.87 -16.83 2.25
C TYR A 157 4.20 -16.50 1.56
N PRO A 158 4.26 -15.45 0.71
CA PRO A 158 5.49 -15.09 0.01
C PRO A 158 6.57 -14.57 0.97
N PHE A 159 6.16 -14.02 2.11
CA PHE A 159 7.04 -13.48 3.16
C PHE A 159 6.53 -13.92 4.53
N GLY A 160 7.46 -14.10 5.48
CA GLY A 160 7.11 -14.24 6.89
C GLY A 160 6.66 -12.91 7.51
N PRO A 161 6.06 -12.93 8.72
CA PRO A 161 5.54 -11.72 9.35
C PRO A 161 6.60 -10.64 9.56
N PHE A 162 7.81 -11.00 9.98
CA PHE A 162 8.89 -10.02 10.20
C PHE A 162 9.52 -9.56 8.89
N GLU A 163 9.58 -10.42 7.87
CA GLU A 163 9.97 -10.02 6.51
C GLU A 163 8.94 -9.01 5.93
N TRP A 164 7.63 -9.23 6.13
CA TRP A 164 6.59 -8.27 5.79
C TRP A 164 6.77 -6.95 6.54
N CYS A 165 7.01 -7.02 7.86
CA CYS A 165 7.23 -5.84 8.68
C CYS A 165 8.43 -5.02 8.21
N ALA A 166 9.52 -5.68 7.81
CA ALA A 166 10.70 -5.02 7.26
C ALA A 166 10.42 -4.31 5.93
N LYS A 167 9.59 -4.93 5.05
CA LYS A 167 9.21 -4.35 3.76
C LYS A 167 8.28 -3.12 3.91
N ILE A 168 7.26 -3.23 4.72
CA ILE A 168 6.23 -2.19 4.90
C ILE A 168 6.72 -1.08 5.83
N GLY A 169 7.56 -1.45 6.79
CA GLY A 169 7.99 -0.60 7.90
C GLY A 169 7.12 -0.75 9.14
N ALA A 170 7.75 -0.99 10.30
CA ALA A 170 7.07 -1.15 11.58
C ALA A 170 6.19 0.06 11.94
N ASN A 171 6.62 1.28 11.59
CA ASN A 171 5.85 2.50 11.81
C ASN A 171 4.52 2.51 11.04
N ASN A 172 4.49 2.06 9.79
CA ASN A 172 3.26 1.99 8.99
C ASN A 172 2.30 0.96 9.55
N ILE A 173 2.81 -0.22 9.94
CA ILE A 173 2.00 -1.26 10.61
C ILE A 173 1.42 -0.75 11.92
N TYR A 174 2.25 -0.13 12.76
CA TYR A 174 1.81 0.44 14.04
C TYR A 174 0.73 1.51 13.85
N LYS A 175 0.94 2.46 12.93
CA LYS A 175 -0.03 3.52 12.62
C LYS A 175 -1.36 2.94 12.16
N LEU A 176 -1.33 1.92 11.30
CA LEU A 176 -2.54 1.24 10.83
C LEU A 176 -3.29 0.59 11.98
N LEU A 177 -2.61 -0.25 12.76
CA LEU A 177 -3.22 -0.94 13.89
C LEU A 177 -3.76 0.05 14.92
N ASN A 178 -3.00 1.08 15.26
CA ASN A 178 -3.43 2.11 16.20
C ASN A 178 -4.71 2.83 15.71
N LYS A 179 -4.79 3.15 14.42
CA LYS A 179 -5.98 3.78 13.83
C LYS A 179 -7.18 2.82 13.83
N LEU A 180 -6.99 1.55 13.50
CA LEU A 180 -8.04 0.53 13.54
C LEU A 180 -8.49 0.22 14.97
N SER A 181 -7.60 0.26 15.94
CA SER A 181 -7.91 -0.02 17.36
C SER A 181 -8.87 0.99 18.00
N THR A 182 -9.01 2.18 17.40
CA THR A 182 -10.02 3.17 17.84
C THR A 182 -11.46 2.69 17.62
N ARG A 183 -11.65 1.80 16.63
CA ARG A 183 -12.96 1.20 16.30
C ARG A 183 -13.14 -0.19 16.93
N ASP A 184 -12.06 -0.96 17.03
CA ASP A 184 -12.09 -2.32 17.56
C ASP A 184 -10.78 -2.65 18.27
N LYS A 185 -10.87 -2.97 19.56
CA LYS A 185 -9.72 -3.27 20.43
C LYS A 185 -8.89 -4.48 19.98
N ARG A 186 -9.42 -5.37 19.12
CA ARG A 186 -8.66 -6.50 18.57
C ARG A 186 -7.43 -6.06 17.79
N TYR A 187 -7.41 -4.80 17.32
CA TYR A 187 -6.29 -4.22 16.58
C TYR A 187 -5.24 -3.55 17.48
N LEU A 188 -5.34 -3.66 18.80
CA LEU A 188 -4.34 -3.08 19.70
C LEU A 188 -2.95 -3.61 19.34
N PRO A 189 -1.97 -2.72 19.07
CA PRO A 189 -0.62 -3.16 18.74
C PRO A 189 0.10 -3.71 19.96
N SER A 190 0.99 -4.70 19.74
CA SER A 190 1.87 -5.22 20.78
C SER A 190 2.85 -4.12 21.26
N HIS A 191 3.34 -4.26 22.50
CA HIS A 191 4.30 -3.30 23.06
C HIS A 191 5.64 -3.32 22.30
N LEU A 192 6.06 -4.51 21.85
CA LEU A 192 7.31 -4.66 21.12
C LEU A 192 7.23 -4.02 19.74
N LEU A 193 6.12 -4.20 19.02
CA LEU A 193 5.87 -3.51 17.75
C LEU A 193 5.85 -1.99 17.96
N ALA A 194 5.18 -1.51 19.01
CA ALA A 194 5.14 -0.08 19.33
C ALA A 194 6.53 0.50 19.59
N LYS A 195 7.41 -0.22 20.28
CA LYS A 195 8.81 0.20 20.48
C LYS A 195 9.61 0.24 19.18
N GLU A 196 9.42 -0.76 18.31
CA GLU A 196 10.13 -0.85 17.03
C GLU A 196 9.68 0.22 16.03
N ALA A 197 8.43 0.65 16.12
CA ALA A 197 7.87 1.70 15.27
C ALA A 197 8.41 3.11 15.55
N VAL A 198 9.04 3.34 16.68
CA VAL A 198 9.56 4.67 17.13
C VAL A 198 11.03 4.87 16.74
N ILE A 199 11.73 3.81 16.33
CA ILE A 199 13.13 3.85 15.92
C ILE A 199 13.22 4.22 14.43
#